data_6a55a75eda66d558f56485f82d0ef659
#
_entry.id   6a55a75eda66d558f56485f82d0ef659
#
_cell.length_a   1.000
_cell.length_b   1.000
_cell.length_c   1.000
_cell.angle_alpha   90.00
_cell.angle_beta   90.00
_cell.angle_gamma   90.00
#
_symmetry.space_group_name_H-M   'P 1'
#
loop_
_entity.id
_entity.type
_entity.pdbx_description
1 polymer ?
#
loop_
_entity_poly.entity_id
_entity_poly.type
_entity_poly.pdbx_seq_one_letter_code
_entity_poly.pdbx_strand_id
1 'polypeptide(L)'
;MPFVDHRWLGGMLTNFKTVKQSIKRLKEMEGMQQDGSFERISKKEALGITRELAKLQRSLGGIKDLAALPDALFVIDVGYQKGAISEANKLGVPVIGVVDTNHSPEGINYVIPGNDDSSRAIRLYARGMADAVLEGRTQSLEEVVAASRDEFVEVEEDEGRR
;
A
#
# COMPACT_ATOMS: atom_id res chain seq x y z
N MET A 1 0.40 -3.92 -5.76
CA MET A 1 0.23 -2.74 -4.89
C MET A 1 -0.04 -3.19 -3.47
N PRO A 2 0.50 -2.52 -2.45
CA PRO A 2 0.15 -2.79 -1.05
C PRO A 2 -1.34 -2.49 -0.79
N PHE A 3 -1.96 -3.26 0.11
CA PHE A 3 -3.37 -3.07 0.45
C PHE A 3 -3.66 -3.49 1.90
N VAL A 4 -4.78 -3.00 2.45
CA VAL A 4 -5.33 -3.40 3.74
C VAL A 4 -6.82 -3.67 3.53
N ASP A 5 -7.20 -4.94 3.60
CA ASP A 5 -8.56 -5.43 3.37
C ASP A 5 -9.28 -5.83 4.66
N HIS A 6 -8.63 -5.62 5.79
CA HIS A 6 -9.17 -5.87 7.11
C HIS A 6 -9.14 -4.59 7.95
N ARG A 7 -9.11 -4.68 9.25
CA ARG A 7 -9.10 -3.54 10.14
C ARG A 7 -7.78 -2.75 10.02
N TRP A 8 -7.87 -1.43 9.82
CA TRP A 8 -6.73 -0.54 9.98
C TRP A 8 -6.23 -0.53 11.42
N LEU A 9 -4.97 -0.86 11.62
CA LEU A 9 -4.35 -0.81 12.94
C LEU A 9 -3.84 0.61 13.19
N GLY A 10 -4.16 1.18 14.37
CA GLY A 10 -3.67 2.51 14.73
C GLY A 10 -2.14 2.55 14.72
N GLY A 11 -1.57 3.60 14.13
CA GLY A 11 -0.13 3.76 13.97
C GLY A 11 0.46 3.07 12.73
N MET A 12 -0.36 2.58 11.81
CA MET A 12 0.11 1.85 10.63
C MET A 12 1.02 2.71 9.74
N LEU A 13 0.79 4.01 9.67
CA LEU A 13 1.66 4.98 9.00
C LEU A 13 2.48 5.79 10.02
N THR A 14 1.85 6.34 11.03
CA THR A 14 2.52 7.21 12.02
C THR A 14 3.52 6.49 12.90
N ASN A 15 3.40 5.18 13.08
CA ASN A 15 4.36 4.33 13.80
C ASN A 15 4.88 3.19 12.90
N PHE A 16 5.23 3.52 11.67
CA PHE A 16 5.65 2.55 10.66
C PHE A 16 6.88 1.71 11.07
N LYS A 17 7.77 2.26 11.90
CA LYS A 17 8.91 1.52 12.45
C LYS A 17 8.48 0.27 13.23
N THR A 18 7.45 0.40 14.08
CA THR A 18 6.90 -0.73 14.84
C THR A 18 6.17 -1.71 13.94
N VAL A 19 5.45 -1.20 12.93
CA VAL A 19 4.78 -2.04 11.93
C VAL A 19 5.78 -2.88 11.15
N LYS A 20 6.93 -2.32 10.75
CA LYS A 20 8.04 -3.07 10.12
C LYS A 20 8.57 -4.21 10.99
N GLN A 21 8.66 -4.01 12.30
CA GLN A 21 9.06 -5.09 13.22
C GLN A 21 8.03 -6.24 13.24
N SER A 22 6.73 -5.89 13.24
CA SER A 22 5.65 -6.88 13.15
C SER A 22 5.63 -7.62 11.81
N ILE A 23 5.91 -6.92 10.70
CA ILE A 23 6.08 -7.53 9.38
C ILE A 23 7.28 -8.48 9.35
N LYS A 24 8.41 -8.08 9.95
CA LYS A 24 9.58 -8.96 10.06
C LYS A 24 9.23 -10.25 10.81
N ARG A 25 8.53 -10.15 11.93
CA ARG A 25 8.04 -11.31 12.69
C ARG A 25 7.09 -12.18 11.87
N LEU A 26 6.20 -11.58 11.08
CA LEU A 26 5.34 -12.32 10.15
C LEU A 26 6.16 -13.15 9.16
N LYS A 27 7.15 -12.53 8.51
CA LYS A 27 8.03 -13.20 7.53
C LYS A 27 8.86 -14.32 8.18
N GLU A 28 9.35 -14.12 9.40
CA GLU A 28 10.08 -15.13 10.16
C GLU A 28 9.19 -16.36 10.45
N MET A 29 7.94 -16.14 10.88
CA MET A 29 7.00 -17.23 11.13
C MET A 29 6.53 -17.94 9.85
N GLU A 30 6.37 -17.22 8.74
CA GLU A 30 6.12 -17.82 7.42
C GLU A 30 7.29 -18.73 7.00
N GLY A 31 8.54 -18.29 7.22
CA GLY A 31 9.74 -19.09 6.97
C GLY A 31 9.78 -20.36 7.82
N MET A 32 9.51 -20.27 9.12
CA MET A 32 9.44 -21.42 10.03
C MET A 32 8.35 -22.45 9.62
N GLN A 33 7.29 -22.00 9.00
CA GLN A 33 6.25 -22.88 8.48
C GLN A 33 6.73 -23.63 7.22
N GLN A 34 7.48 -22.94 6.35
CA GLN A 34 7.96 -23.50 5.09
C GLN A 34 9.13 -24.48 5.26
N ASP A 35 10.04 -24.23 6.21
CA ASP A 35 11.21 -25.05 6.47
C ASP A 35 10.93 -26.28 7.38
N GLY A 36 9.69 -26.50 7.80
CA GLY A 36 9.28 -27.62 8.63
C GLY A 36 9.70 -27.50 10.10
N SER A 37 10.16 -26.33 10.56
CA SER A 37 10.57 -26.08 11.95
C SER A 37 9.44 -26.37 12.95
N PHE A 38 8.18 -26.32 12.51
CA PHE A 38 7.00 -26.64 13.35
C PHE A 38 6.95 -28.13 13.77
N GLU A 39 7.60 -29.03 13.05
CA GLU A 39 7.66 -30.45 13.40
C GLU A 39 8.60 -30.71 14.59
N ARG A 40 9.52 -29.78 14.88
CA ARG A 40 10.52 -29.88 15.96
C ARG A 40 10.07 -29.31 17.30
N ILE A 41 8.91 -28.66 17.33
CA ILE A 41 8.34 -28.04 18.53
C ILE A 41 7.10 -28.79 19.00
N SER A 42 6.67 -28.53 20.24
CA SER A 42 5.47 -29.19 20.79
C SER A 42 4.21 -28.80 19.99
N LYS A 43 3.25 -29.71 19.84
CA LYS A 43 1.99 -29.46 19.16
C LYS A 43 1.24 -28.24 19.70
N LYS A 44 1.34 -27.98 21.00
CA LYS A 44 0.72 -26.81 21.66
C LYS A 44 1.36 -25.51 21.21
N GLU A 45 2.69 -25.47 21.14
CA GLU A 45 3.44 -24.30 20.66
C GLU A 45 3.21 -24.05 19.17
N ALA A 46 3.29 -25.09 18.36
CA ALA A 46 2.97 -25.01 16.92
C ALA A 46 1.59 -24.43 16.67
N LEU A 47 0.57 -24.86 17.43
CA LEU A 47 -0.78 -24.31 17.34
C LEU A 47 -0.83 -22.83 17.75
N GLY A 48 -0.06 -22.43 18.77
CA GLY A 48 0.05 -21.04 19.21
C GLY A 48 0.62 -20.14 18.10
N ILE A 49 1.74 -20.55 17.52
CA ILE A 49 2.42 -19.84 16.44
C ILE A 49 1.52 -19.76 15.18
N THR A 50 0.84 -20.85 14.82
CA THR A 50 -0.10 -20.87 13.69
C THR A 50 -1.25 -19.87 13.86
N ARG A 51 -1.79 -19.74 15.06
CA ARG A 51 -2.84 -18.76 15.35
C ARG A 51 -2.32 -17.32 15.29
N GLU A 52 -1.11 -17.08 15.79
CA GLU A 52 -0.45 -15.77 15.72
C GLU A 52 -0.14 -15.41 14.25
N LEU A 53 0.41 -16.33 13.49
CA LEU A 53 0.67 -16.19 12.06
C LEU A 53 -0.59 -15.80 11.30
N ALA A 54 -1.68 -16.54 11.47
CA ALA A 54 -2.96 -16.25 10.82
C ALA A 54 -3.49 -14.84 11.18
N LYS A 55 -3.33 -14.41 12.44
CA LYS A 55 -3.72 -13.07 12.89
C LYS A 55 -2.88 -11.99 12.22
N LEU A 56 -1.55 -12.14 12.18
CA LEU A 56 -0.65 -11.18 11.57
C LEU A 56 -0.83 -11.13 10.04
N GLN A 57 -0.98 -12.27 9.40
CA GLN A 57 -1.21 -12.37 7.97
C GLN A 57 -2.50 -11.68 7.55
N ARG A 58 -3.58 -11.83 8.33
CA ARG A 58 -4.84 -11.14 8.10
C ARG A 58 -4.72 -9.62 8.23
N SER A 59 -3.88 -9.12 9.14
CA SER A 59 -3.78 -7.68 9.42
C SER A 59 -2.70 -6.98 8.60
N LEU A 60 -1.60 -7.67 8.28
CA LEU A 60 -0.39 -7.09 7.69
C LEU A 60 0.02 -7.75 6.37
N GLY A 61 -0.64 -8.84 5.97
CA GLY A 61 -0.27 -9.61 4.77
C GLY A 61 -0.23 -8.77 3.51
N GLY A 62 -1.19 -7.86 3.34
CA GLY A 62 -1.27 -6.99 2.16
C GLY A 62 -0.20 -5.87 2.11
N ILE A 63 0.47 -5.59 3.23
CA ILE A 63 1.52 -4.57 3.33
C ILE A 63 2.91 -5.15 3.65
N LYS A 64 3.07 -6.47 3.61
CA LYS A 64 4.34 -7.13 3.98
C LYS A 64 5.54 -6.71 3.12
N ASP A 65 5.31 -6.26 1.90
CA ASP A 65 6.35 -5.82 0.97
C ASP A 65 6.46 -4.29 0.85
N LEU A 66 5.78 -3.56 1.72
CA LEU A 66 5.85 -2.11 1.78
C LEU A 66 7.20 -1.67 2.40
N ALA A 67 8.10 -1.18 1.55
CA ALA A 67 9.45 -0.79 1.97
C ALA A 67 9.50 0.57 2.67
N ALA A 68 8.66 1.52 2.25
CA ALA A 68 8.59 2.89 2.73
C ALA A 68 7.13 3.32 2.97
N LEU A 69 6.93 4.53 3.47
CA LEU A 69 5.60 5.13 3.51
C LEU A 69 5.06 5.28 2.07
N PRO A 70 3.75 5.11 1.86
CA PRO A 70 3.15 5.26 0.54
C PRO A 70 3.14 6.74 0.11
N ASP A 71 3.25 6.98 -1.20
CA ASP A 71 3.16 8.31 -1.81
C ASP A 71 1.72 8.84 -1.86
N ALA A 72 0.74 7.93 -1.83
CA ALA A 72 -0.68 8.24 -1.77
C ALA A 72 -1.46 7.13 -1.07
N LEU A 73 -2.59 7.47 -0.46
CA LEU A 73 -3.52 6.52 0.16
C LEU A 73 -4.86 6.55 -0.58
N PHE A 74 -5.27 5.40 -1.12
CA PHE A 74 -6.60 5.21 -1.66
C PHE A 74 -7.52 4.57 -0.64
N VAL A 75 -8.65 5.20 -0.35
CA VAL A 75 -9.58 4.77 0.71
C VAL A 75 -10.97 4.57 0.13
N ILE A 76 -11.55 3.41 0.41
CA ILE A 76 -12.97 3.12 0.18
C ILE A 76 -13.63 3.04 1.56
N ASP A 77 -14.85 3.57 1.71
CA ASP A 77 -15.56 3.73 2.99
C ASP A 77 -14.78 4.66 3.96
N VAL A 78 -14.77 5.93 3.61
CA VAL A 78 -14.05 6.97 4.36
C VAL A 78 -14.57 7.15 5.79
N GLY A 79 -15.83 6.81 6.03
CA GLY A 79 -16.45 6.87 7.35
C GLY A 79 -15.90 5.84 8.32
N TYR A 80 -15.66 4.63 7.85
CA TYR A 80 -15.07 3.56 8.64
C TYR A 80 -13.56 3.72 8.80
N GLN A 81 -12.88 4.28 7.79
CA GLN A 81 -11.43 4.38 7.72
C GLN A 81 -10.88 5.75 8.20
N LYS A 82 -11.60 6.48 9.04
CA LYS A 82 -11.16 7.78 9.61
C LYS A 82 -9.77 7.76 10.24
N GLY A 83 -9.39 6.63 10.86
CA GLY A 83 -8.06 6.44 11.43
C GLY A 83 -6.95 6.51 10.39
N ALA A 84 -7.13 5.85 9.25
CA ALA A 84 -6.18 5.85 8.14
C ALA A 84 -6.04 7.25 7.54
N ILE A 85 -7.15 7.95 7.30
CA ILE A 85 -7.19 9.32 6.77
C ILE A 85 -6.49 10.28 7.73
N SER A 86 -6.76 10.19 9.03
CA SER A 86 -6.11 11.03 10.04
C SER A 86 -4.59 10.82 10.09
N GLU A 87 -4.11 9.58 9.96
CA GLU A 87 -2.69 9.27 9.93
C GLU A 87 -2.03 9.79 8.65
N ALA A 88 -2.65 9.60 7.49
CA ALA A 88 -2.16 10.09 6.21
C ALA A 88 -2.03 11.63 6.22
N ASN A 89 -3.06 12.32 6.68
CA ASN A 89 -3.05 13.79 6.79
C ASN A 89 -1.95 14.30 7.74
N LYS A 90 -1.70 13.61 8.86
CA LYS A 90 -0.60 13.98 9.78
C LYS A 90 0.78 13.87 9.14
N LEU A 91 0.94 12.97 8.18
CA LEU A 91 2.19 12.75 7.49
C LEU A 91 2.29 13.49 6.15
N GLY A 92 1.25 14.22 5.74
CA GLY A 92 1.18 14.90 4.46
C GLY A 92 1.03 13.95 3.27
N VAL A 93 0.59 12.71 3.50
CA VAL A 93 0.31 11.74 2.44
C VAL A 93 -1.05 12.07 1.82
N PRO A 94 -1.14 12.36 0.52
CA PRO A 94 -2.40 12.69 -0.13
C PRO A 94 -3.37 11.50 -0.09
N VAL A 95 -4.64 11.82 0.18
CA VAL A 95 -5.73 10.85 0.29
C VAL A 95 -6.66 10.98 -0.91
N ILE A 96 -6.86 9.87 -1.61
CA ILE A 96 -7.89 9.69 -2.63
C ILE A 96 -9.01 8.87 -1.98
N GLY A 97 -10.22 9.40 -1.91
CA GLY A 97 -11.31 8.73 -1.19
C GLY A 97 -12.57 8.57 -1.99
N VAL A 98 -13.18 7.38 -1.93
CA VAL A 98 -14.55 7.18 -2.38
C VAL A 98 -15.49 7.63 -1.28
N VAL A 99 -16.33 8.62 -1.58
CA VAL A 99 -17.23 9.25 -0.62
C VAL A 99 -18.67 9.01 -1.05
N ASP A 100 -19.40 8.32 -0.21
CA ASP A 100 -20.86 8.13 -0.37
C ASP A 100 -21.61 9.27 0.35
N THR A 101 -22.90 9.34 0.13
CA THR A 101 -23.81 10.40 0.64
C THR A 101 -23.91 10.46 2.16
N ASN A 102 -23.55 9.39 2.86
CA ASN A 102 -23.57 9.26 4.32
C ASN A 102 -22.32 9.80 5.02
N HIS A 103 -21.30 10.26 4.28
CA HIS A 103 -20.03 10.70 4.85
C HIS A 103 -19.56 12.06 4.32
N SER A 104 -18.75 12.75 5.17
CA SER A 104 -18.14 14.03 4.82
C SER A 104 -16.85 13.81 4.00
N PRO A 105 -16.59 14.63 2.98
CA PRO A 105 -15.33 14.62 2.23
C PRO A 105 -14.17 15.29 2.97
N GLU A 106 -14.35 15.69 4.22
CA GLU A 106 -13.34 16.40 5.00
C GLU A 106 -12.08 15.56 5.19
N GLY A 107 -10.92 16.15 4.94
CA GLY A 107 -9.62 15.49 5.05
C GLY A 107 -9.24 14.64 3.84
N ILE A 108 -9.98 14.70 2.74
CA ILE A 108 -9.71 13.98 1.49
C ILE A 108 -9.25 14.97 0.44
N ASN A 109 -8.08 14.70 -0.17
CA ASN A 109 -7.49 15.58 -1.18
C ASN A 109 -8.18 15.40 -2.53
N TYR A 110 -8.51 14.15 -2.89
CA TYR A 110 -9.15 13.80 -4.15
C TYR A 110 -10.41 12.97 -3.88
N VAL A 111 -11.56 13.59 -4.05
CA VAL A 111 -12.87 12.98 -3.77
C VAL A 111 -13.42 12.30 -5.02
N ILE A 112 -13.78 11.04 -4.89
CA ILE A 112 -14.52 10.27 -5.89
C ILE A 112 -15.92 10.05 -5.31
N PRO A 113 -16.95 10.78 -5.78
CA PRO A 113 -18.30 10.54 -5.32
C PRO A 113 -18.82 9.21 -5.85
N GLY A 114 -19.27 8.35 -4.95
CA GLY A 114 -19.76 7.03 -5.36
C GLY A 114 -20.17 6.14 -4.20
N ASN A 115 -20.88 5.07 -4.54
CA ASN A 115 -21.38 4.08 -3.58
C ASN A 115 -20.22 3.19 -3.10
N ASP A 116 -20.03 3.09 -1.79
CA ASP A 116 -19.00 2.30 -1.14
C ASP A 116 -19.49 0.99 -0.49
N ASP A 117 -20.81 0.69 -0.54
CA ASP A 117 -21.41 -0.52 0.03
C ASP A 117 -21.36 -1.74 -0.90
N SER A 118 -21.45 -1.51 -2.22
CA SER A 118 -21.57 -2.58 -3.19
C SER A 118 -20.21 -3.18 -3.58
N SER A 119 -20.05 -4.50 -3.43
CA SER A 119 -18.85 -5.22 -3.86
C SER A 119 -18.53 -5.04 -5.36
N ARG A 120 -19.55 -4.78 -6.20
CA ARG A 120 -19.35 -4.47 -7.63
C ARG A 120 -18.74 -3.07 -7.81
N ALA A 121 -19.21 -2.08 -7.05
CA ALA A 121 -18.67 -0.72 -7.07
C ALA A 121 -17.22 -0.70 -6.54
N ILE A 122 -16.96 -1.34 -5.40
CA ILE A 122 -15.61 -1.47 -4.82
C ILE A 122 -14.64 -2.07 -5.81
N ARG A 123 -15.03 -3.13 -6.52
CA ARG A 123 -14.21 -3.77 -7.55
C ARG A 123 -13.90 -2.83 -8.72
N LEU A 124 -14.88 -2.02 -9.13
CA LEU A 124 -14.71 -1.03 -10.19
C LEU A 124 -13.67 0.02 -9.80
N TYR A 125 -13.79 0.58 -8.58
CA TYR A 125 -12.85 1.60 -8.10
C TYR A 125 -11.45 1.04 -7.91
N ALA A 126 -11.31 -0.15 -7.32
CA ALA A 126 -10.01 -0.79 -7.13
C ALA A 126 -9.32 -1.08 -8.47
N ARG A 127 -10.07 -1.52 -9.48
CA ARG A 127 -9.55 -1.75 -10.83
C ARG A 127 -9.15 -0.43 -11.51
N GLY A 128 -10.03 0.56 -11.51
CA GLY A 128 -9.73 1.86 -12.12
C GLY A 128 -8.51 2.53 -11.49
N MET A 129 -8.35 2.43 -10.16
CA MET A 129 -7.16 2.93 -9.48
C MET A 129 -5.90 2.16 -9.87
N ALA A 130 -5.97 0.83 -10.00
CA ALA A 130 -4.84 0.01 -10.43
C ALA A 130 -4.41 0.36 -11.88
N ASP A 131 -5.38 0.52 -12.78
CA ASP A 131 -5.15 0.88 -14.18
C ASP A 131 -4.50 2.28 -14.26
N ALA A 132 -4.99 3.27 -13.52
CA ALA A 132 -4.42 4.62 -13.47
C ALA A 132 -2.99 4.65 -12.96
N VAL A 133 -2.66 3.84 -11.93
CA VAL A 133 -1.27 3.72 -11.44
C VAL A 133 -0.35 3.09 -12.47
N LEU A 134 -0.81 2.09 -13.21
CA LEU A 134 -0.02 1.45 -14.27
C LEU A 134 0.23 2.43 -15.42
N GLU A 135 -0.78 3.16 -15.84
CA GLU A 135 -0.68 4.19 -16.89
C GLU A 135 0.31 5.29 -16.49
N GLY A 136 0.17 5.86 -15.28
CA GLY A 136 1.09 6.89 -14.79
C GLY A 136 2.55 6.42 -14.69
N ARG A 137 2.78 5.15 -14.33
CA ARG A 137 4.13 4.58 -14.33
C ARG A 137 4.72 4.48 -15.74
N THR A 138 3.92 4.09 -16.71
CA THR A 138 4.35 3.99 -18.12
C THR A 138 4.73 5.37 -18.65
N GLN A 139 3.89 6.37 -18.44
CA GLN A 139 4.15 7.75 -18.86
C GLN A 139 5.41 8.31 -18.21
N SER A 140 5.61 8.12 -16.91
CA SER A 140 6.81 8.57 -16.21
C SER A 140 8.09 7.92 -16.75
N LEU A 141 8.04 6.63 -17.11
CA LEU A 141 9.18 5.95 -17.73
C LEU A 141 9.49 6.49 -19.13
N GLU A 142 8.47 6.77 -19.93
CA GLU A 142 8.63 7.36 -21.27
C GLU A 142 9.25 8.75 -21.18
N GLU A 143 8.81 9.59 -20.23
CA GLU A 143 9.38 10.92 -19.98
C GLU A 143 10.86 10.85 -19.59
N VAL A 144 11.23 9.94 -18.68
CA VAL A 144 12.62 9.73 -18.27
C VAL A 144 13.49 9.27 -19.43
N VAL A 145 12.99 8.35 -20.26
CA VAL A 145 13.73 7.87 -21.44
C VAL A 145 13.88 8.98 -22.48
N ALA A 146 12.85 9.79 -22.70
CA ALA A 146 12.92 10.93 -23.61
C ALA A 146 13.96 11.97 -23.14
N ALA A 147 13.90 12.36 -21.87
CA ALA A 147 14.86 13.30 -21.30
C ALA A 147 16.32 12.80 -21.39
N SER A 148 16.54 11.50 -21.14
CA SER A 148 17.88 10.90 -21.27
C SER A 148 18.39 10.91 -22.71
N ARG A 149 17.50 10.77 -23.69
CA ARG A 149 17.89 10.84 -25.12
C ARG A 149 18.31 12.25 -25.53
N ASP A 150 17.58 13.26 -25.07
CA ASP A 150 17.89 14.67 -25.38
C ASP A 150 19.26 15.08 -24.78
N GLU A 151 19.57 14.60 -23.57
CA GLU A 151 20.87 14.84 -22.91
C GLU A 151 22.04 14.21 -23.69
N PHE A 152 21.87 13.02 -24.26
CA PHE A 152 22.90 12.38 -25.09
C PHE A 152 23.11 13.09 -26.43
N VAL A 153 22.04 13.65 -27.02
CA VAL A 153 22.15 14.41 -28.28
C VAL A 153 22.90 15.73 -28.08
N GLU A 154 22.67 16.43 -26.97
CA GLU A 154 23.39 17.68 -26.66
C GLU A 154 24.90 17.45 -26.48
N VAL A 155 25.32 16.33 -25.87
CA VAL A 155 26.74 15.99 -25.67
C VAL A 155 27.44 15.68 -27.00
N GLU A 156 26.80 15.00 -27.94
CA GLU A 156 27.36 14.69 -29.27
C GLU A 156 27.51 15.94 -30.13
N GLU A 157 26.62 16.93 -30.04
CA GLU A 157 26.73 18.19 -30.77
C GLU A 157 27.90 19.07 -30.27
N ASP A 158 28.23 19.01 -28.96
CA ASP A 158 29.33 19.81 -28.38
C ASP A 158 30.72 19.20 -28.71
N GLU A 159 30.83 17.88 -28.82
CA GLU A 159 32.07 17.22 -29.26
C GLU A 159 32.36 17.39 -30.75
N GLY A 160 31.35 17.58 -31.59
CA GLY A 160 31.49 17.82 -33.03
C GLY A 160 31.96 19.25 -33.41
N ARG A 161 32.04 20.18 -32.46
CA ARG A 161 32.45 21.58 -32.67
C ARG A 161 33.87 21.91 -32.23
N ARG A 162 34.67 20.94 -31.84
CA ARG A 162 36.11 21.08 -31.55
C ARG A 162 36.92 20.43 -32.66
#